data_99e115529c981a2f7b070e8765bc76bf
#
_entry.id   99e115529c981a2f7b070e8765bc76bf
#
_cell.length_a   1.000
_cell.length_b   1.000
_cell.length_c   1.000
_cell.angle_alpha   90.00
_cell.angle_beta   90.00
_cell.angle_gamma   90.00
#
_symmetry.space_group_name_H-M   'P 1'
#
loop_
_entity.id
_entity.type
_entity.pdbx_description
1 polymer ?
#
loop_
_entity_poly.entity_id
_entity_poly.type
_entity_poly.pdbx_seq_one_letter_code
_entity_poly.pdbx_strand_id
1 'polypeptide(L)'
;MTSPLPIASGRRSIHRVLAPMDHLASVHPAFVGASHGRFESEGTAYSLPRYLYVGRRGGGDTMRIGIFATIHGDEPEGALALPKFLQSLEARPEIAEGYALFIYPMCNPTGFEDNTRHNRAGLDLNRQFWRQSDQPEVRFLESEIWMQSFHGIVTLHSDDTSHGMYGFVKGNVLSRHLIQPALLEAGRFLPRNHGARIDGFDADSGVIHDGYPGMLQSIPGLSHPPFEITLETPQKAPLHRQVDATVAALQTILLEYRYLQAVAQNI
;
A
#
# COMPACT_ATOMS: atom_id res chain seq x y z
N MET A 1 16.76 -17.54 -2.20
CA MET A 1 17.66 -16.70 -1.36
C MET A 1 17.87 -15.38 -2.10
N THR A 2 17.07 -14.38 -1.77
CA THR A 2 17.26 -13.01 -2.30
C THR A 2 18.34 -12.34 -1.48
N SER A 3 19.51 -12.13 -2.09
CA SER A 3 20.59 -11.35 -1.49
C SER A 3 20.09 -9.94 -1.14
N PRO A 4 20.58 -9.34 -0.05
CA PRO A 4 20.30 -7.95 0.26
C PRO A 4 20.70 -7.07 -0.92
N LEU A 5 19.89 -6.06 -1.21
CA LEU A 5 20.10 -5.10 -2.32
C LEU A 5 21.52 -4.49 -2.20
N PRO A 6 22.43 -4.71 -3.15
CA PRO A 6 23.78 -4.19 -3.06
C PRO A 6 23.79 -2.67 -3.20
N ILE A 7 24.43 -2.01 -2.26
CA ILE A 7 24.65 -0.57 -2.19
C ILE A 7 25.82 -0.25 -3.15
N ALA A 8 25.52 0.18 -4.36
CA ALA A 8 26.48 0.90 -5.18
C ALA A 8 26.36 2.39 -4.81
N SER A 9 27.43 3.01 -4.35
CA SER A 9 27.50 4.42 -3.92
C SER A 9 26.67 4.86 -2.70
N GLY A 10 26.33 3.97 -1.78
CA GLY A 10 25.58 4.33 -0.55
C GLY A 10 24.07 4.51 -0.74
N ARG A 11 23.54 4.54 -1.97
CA ARG A 11 22.11 4.74 -2.26
C ARG A 11 21.43 3.50 -2.80
N ARG A 12 20.15 3.27 -2.41
CA ARG A 12 19.33 2.18 -2.95
C ARG A 12 18.88 2.51 -4.37
N SER A 13 18.73 1.48 -5.22
CA SER A 13 18.29 1.65 -6.61
C SER A 13 16.77 1.48 -6.74
N ILE A 14 16.06 2.56 -7.04
CA ILE A 14 14.63 2.57 -7.34
C ILE A 14 14.34 1.64 -8.53
N HIS A 15 15.15 1.70 -9.59
CA HIS A 15 14.99 0.87 -10.78
C HIS A 15 14.96 -0.63 -10.44
N ARG A 16 15.77 -1.10 -9.48
CA ARG A 16 15.77 -2.52 -9.10
C ARG A 16 14.47 -2.96 -8.45
N VAL A 17 13.81 -2.07 -7.71
CA VAL A 17 12.51 -2.36 -7.09
C VAL A 17 11.40 -2.34 -8.12
N LEU A 18 11.46 -1.41 -9.08
CA LEU A 18 10.42 -1.24 -10.09
C LEU A 18 10.55 -2.20 -11.28
N ALA A 19 11.77 -2.65 -11.62
CA ALA A 19 12.02 -3.49 -12.81
C ALA A 19 11.10 -4.73 -12.94
N PRO A 20 10.76 -5.47 -11.88
CA PRO A 20 9.80 -6.57 -11.99
C PRO A 20 8.40 -6.11 -12.40
N MET A 21 7.95 -4.94 -11.93
CA MET A 21 6.66 -4.37 -12.29
C MET A 21 6.68 -3.80 -13.70
N ASP A 22 7.77 -3.12 -14.10
CA ASP A 22 7.97 -2.63 -15.46
C ASP A 22 7.96 -3.80 -16.48
N HIS A 23 8.60 -4.91 -16.11
CA HIS A 23 8.56 -6.11 -16.93
C HIS A 23 7.14 -6.65 -17.07
N LEU A 24 6.40 -6.82 -15.98
CA LEU A 24 5.00 -7.24 -16.03
C LEU A 24 4.15 -6.28 -16.89
N ALA A 25 4.32 -4.98 -16.75
CA ALA A 25 3.60 -3.98 -17.53
C ALA A 25 3.94 -4.06 -19.04
N SER A 26 5.12 -4.54 -19.40
CA SER A 26 5.53 -4.70 -20.80
C SER A 26 4.95 -5.93 -21.48
N VAL A 27 4.55 -6.95 -20.71
CA VAL A 27 4.12 -8.26 -21.26
C VAL A 27 2.65 -8.59 -20.98
N HIS A 28 2.03 -7.98 -19.97
CA HIS A 28 0.68 -8.31 -19.55
C HIS A 28 -0.35 -7.26 -20.02
N PRO A 29 -1.35 -7.62 -20.86
CA PRO A 29 -2.25 -6.64 -21.48
C PRO A 29 -3.19 -5.91 -20.52
N ALA A 30 -3.45 -6.48 -19.33
CA ALA A 30 -4.29 -5.86 -18.30
C ALA A 30 -3.49 -5.00 -17.29
N PHE A 31 -2.19 -4.84 -17.49
CA PHE A 31 -1.30 -4.11 -16.59
C PHE A 31 -0.53 -3.03 -17.34
N VAL A 32 -0.70 -1.79 -16.95
CA VAL A 32 -0.08 -0.63 -17.61
C VAL A 32 0.72 0.16 -16.57
N GLY A 33 1.97 0.45 -16.87
CA GLY A 33 2.83 1.32 -16.06
C GLY A 33 2.98 2.70 -16.70
N ALA A 34 3.04 3.73 -15.87
CA ALA A 34 3.37 5.07 -16.29
C ALA A 34 4.10 5.84 -15.18
N SER A 35 5.06 6.68 -15.58
CA SER A 35 5.73 7.60 -14.67
C SER A 35 4.95 8.91 -14.62
N HIS A 36 4.52 9.28 -13.43
CA HIS A 36 3.78 10.51 -13.14
C HIS A 36 4.51 11.35 -12.08
N GLY A 37 3.95 12.46 -11.69
CA GLY A 37 4.41 13.24 -10.54
C GLY A 37 5.90 13.61 -10.62
N ARG A 38 6.36 14.14 -11.76
CA ARG A 38 7.78 14.50 -11.94
C ARG A 38 8.16 15.69 -11.08
N PHE A 39 9.29 15.60 -10.42
CA PHE A 39 9.87 16.67 -9.62
C PHE A 39 11.39 16.55 -9.59
N GLU A 40 12.04 17.58 -9.08
CA GLU A 40 13.50 17.64 -8.94
C GLU A 40 13.87 17.78 -7.46
N SER A 41 14.89 17.05 -7.04
CA SER A 41 15.49 17.16 -5.71
C SER A 41 17.00 17.10 -5.84
N GLU A 42 17.69 18.13 -5.35
CA GLU A 42 19.16 18.27 -5.40
C GLU A 42 19.74 18.00 -6.79
N GLY A 43 19.13 18.59 -7.84
CA GLY A 43 19.59 18.45 -9.23
C GLY A 43 19.33 17.06 -9.85
N THR A 44 18.58 16.20 -9.18
CA THR A 44 18.18 14.88 -9.68
C THR A 44 16.68 14.87 -9.96
N ALA A 45 16.31 14.43 -11.16
CA ALA A 45 14.91 14.27 -11.54
C ALA A 45 14.33 12.96 -11.00
N TYR A 46 13.18 13.06 -10.35
CA TYR A 46 12.41 11.94 -9.83
C TYR A 46 11.04 11.87 -10.48
N SER A 47 10.43 10.69 -10.42
CA SER A 47 9.02 10.49 -10.78
C SER A 47 8.38 9.54 -9.80
N LEU A 48 7.05 9.68 -9.63
CA LEU A 48 6.24 8.79 -8.83
C LEU A 48 5.54 7.80 -9.80
N PRO A 49 5.94 6.53 -9.80
CA PRO A 49 5.38 5.54 -10.71
C PRO A 49 3.95 5.18 -10.28
N ARG A 50 3.07 5.09 -11.27
CA ARG A 50 1.73 4.54 -11.10
C ARG A 50 1.56 3.37 -12.05
N TYR A 51 1.06 2.26 -11.54
CA TYR A 51 0.64 1.12 -12.34
C TYR A 51 -0.87 0.92 -12.18
N LEU A 52 -1.51 0.49 -13.25
CA LEU A 52 -2.92 0.16 -13.28
C LEU A 52 -3.08 -1.30 -13.73
N TYR A 53 -3.67 -2.12 -12.88
CA TYR A 53 -4.14 -3.45 -13.24
C TYR A 53 -5.66 -3.44 -13.35
N VAL A 54 -6.18 -3.85 -14.50
CA VAL A 54 -7.63 -3.94 -14.75
C VAL A 54 -8.01 -5.42 -14.78
N GLY A 55 -8.71 -5.85 -13.75
CA GLY A 55 -9.25 -7.21 -13.68
C GLY A 55 -10.37 -7.45 -14.70
N ARG A 56 -10.79 -8.70 -14.83
CA ARG A 56 -11.95 -9.05 -15.66
C ARG A 56 -13.20 -8.32 -15.17
N ARG A 57 -14.13 -8.05 -16.07
CA ARG A 57 -15.40 -7.43 -15.70
C ARG A 57 -16.15 -8.33 -14.72
N GLY A 58 -16.56 -7.74 -13.59
CA GLY A 58 -17.54 -8.32 -12.67
C GLY A 58 -18.97 -7.99 -13.10
N GLY A 59 -19.94 -8.41 -12.29
CA GLY A 59 -21.36 -8.18 -12.55
C GLY A 59 -21.87 -6.76 -12.26
N GLY A 60 -21.02 -5.83 -11.83
CA GLY A 60 -21.37 -4.46 -11.43
C GLY A 60 -20.36 -3.41 -11.88
N ASP A 61 -20.40 -2.24 -11.24
CA ASP A 61 -19.45 -1.16 -11.48
C ASP A 61 -18.04 -1.54 -11.08
N THR A 62 -17.05 -1.06 -11.82
CA THR A 62 -15.64 -1.33 -11.52
C THR A 62 -15.22 -0.63 -10.23
N MET A 63 -14.77 -1.42 -9.26
CA MET A 63 -14.28 -0.94 -7.98
C MET A 63 -12.81 -0.49 -8.10
N ARG A 64 -12.54 0.77 -7.77
CA ARG A 64 -11.19 1.36 -7.81
C ARG A 64 -10.54 1.25 -6.44
N ILE A 65 -9.40 0.57 -6.38
CA ILE A 65 -8.60 0.41 -5.15
C ILE A 65 -7.23 1.06 -5.35
N GLY A 66 -6.85 1.97 -4.46
CA GLY A 66 -5.51 2.54 -4.38
C GLY A 66 -4.64 1.72 -3.44
N ILE A 67 -3.46 1.29 -3.90
CA ILE A 67 -2.46 0.56 -3.11
C ILE A 67 -1.17 1.38 -3.12
N PHE A 68 -0.73 1.83 -1.94
CA PHE A 68 0.40 2.73 -1.78
C PHE A 68 1.48 2.07 -0.94
N ALA A 69 2.74 2.16 -1.36
CA ALA A 69 3.88 1.61 -0.65
C ALA A 69 5.05 2.58 -0.62
N THR A 70 5.97 2.38 0.31
CA THR A 70 7.21 3.16 0.45
C THR A 70 6.95 4.65 0.64
N ILE A 71 5.95 5.03 1.47
CA ILE A 71 5.77 6.41 1.92
C ILE A 71 6.85 6.80 2.95
N HIS A 72 7.34 5.84 3.73
CA HIS A 72 8.60 5.91 4.44
C HIS A 72 9.66 5.21 3.60
N GLY A 73 10.75 5.88 3.31
CA GLY A 73 11.73 5.36 2.36
C GLY A 73 12.53 4.14 2.86
N ASP A 74 12.62 3.97 4.16
CA ASP A 74 13.27 2.81 4.81
C ASP A 74 12.38 1.57 4.93
N GLU A 75 11.12 1.64 4.46
CA GLU A 75 10.13 0.56 4.46
C GLU A 75 9.85 0.00 3.04
N PRO A 76 10.80 -0.70 2.39
CA PRO A 76 10.63 -1.18 1.01
C PRO A 76 9.77 -2.43 0.87
N GLU A 77 9.41 -3.10 1.96
CA GLU A 77 8.80 -4.43 1.99
C GLU A 77 7.49 -4.47 1.22
N GLY A 78 6.67 -3.41 1.38
CA GLY A 78 5.43 -3.25 0.64
C GLY A 78 5.64 -3.20 -0.87
N ALA A 79 6.59 -2.39 -1.35
CA ALA A 79 6.91 -2.32 -2.77
C ALA A 79 7.44 -3.66 -3.33
N LEU A 80 8.23 -4.38 -2.53
CA LEU A 80 8.78 -5.69 -2.90
C LEU A 80 7.70 -6.80 -2.92
N ALA A 81 6.59 -6.62 -2.21
CA ALA A 81 5.47 -7.55 -2.24
C ALA A 81 4.59 -7.42 -3.50
N LEU A 82 4.52 -6.23 -4.09
CA LEU A 82 3.60 -5.93 -5.20
C LEU A 82 3.84 -6.77 -6.47
N PRO A 83 5.07 -7.03 -6.94
CA PRO A 83 5.29 -7.92 -8.08
C PRO A 83 4.73 -9.33 -7.83
N LYS A 84 4.93 -9.88 -6.63
CA LYS A 84 4.40 -11.20 -6.26
C LYS A 84 2.87 -11.20 -6.16
N PHE A 85 2.31 -10.14 -5.62
CA PHE A 85 0.86 -9.93 -5.60
C PHE A 85 0.28 -9.95 -7.02
N LEU A 86 0.85 -9.17 -7.95
CA LEU A 86 0.42 -9.14 -9.35
C LEU A 86 0.54 -10.50 -10.04
N GLN A 87 1.66 -11.21 -9.88
CA GLN A 87 1.81 -12.57 -10.38
C GLN A 87 0.75 -13.52 -9.84
N SER A 88 0.33 -13.33 -8.60
CA SER A 88 -0.74 -14.12 -8.01
C SER A 88 -2.11 -13.85 -8.64
N LEU A 89 -2.35 -12.62 -9.13
CA LEU A 89 -3.56 -12.26 -9.87
C LEU A 89 -3.57 -12.85 -11.28
N GLU A 90 -2.40 -13.05 -11.89
CA GLU A 90 -2.28 -13.80 -13.16
C GLU A 90 -2.67 -15.27 -12.98
N ALA A 91 -2.19 -15.88 -11.89
CA ALA A 91 -2.50 -17.28 -11.57
C ALA A 91 -3.96 -17.48 -11.12
N ARG A 92 -4.54 -16.48 -10.48
CA ARG A 92 -5.91 -16.49 -9.93
C ARG A 92 -6.64 -15.18 -10.28
N PRO A 93 -7.00 -14.97 -11.57
CA PRO A 93 -7.59 -13.72 -12.04
C PRO A 93 -8.93 -13.38 -11.42
N GLU A 94 -9.62 -14.37 -10.86
CA GLU A 94 -10.88 -14.20 -10.13
C GLU A 94 -10.72 -13.31 -8.88
N ILE A 95 -9.53 -13.20 -8.29
CA ILE A 95 -9.29 -12.32 -7.13
C ILE A 95 -9.50 -10.84 -7.50
N ALA A 96 -9.07 -10.45 -8.70
CA ALA A 96 -9.18 -9.08 -9.18
C ALA A 96 -10.41 -8.84 -10.07
N GLU A 97 -11.35 -9.78 -10.16
CA GLU A 97 -12.57 -9.61 -10.94
C GLU A 97 -13.40 -8.42 -10.43
N GLY A 98 -13.77 -7.51 -11.32
CA GLY A 98 -14.51 -6.29 -11.00
C GLY A 98 -13.64 -5.14 -10.45
N TYR A 99 -12.31 -5.30 -10.39
CA TYR A 99 -11.42 -4.28 -9.85
C TYR A 99 -10.59 -3.56 -10.91
N ALA A 100 -10.32 -2.27 -10.64
CA ALA A 100 -9.20 -1.51 -11.18
C ALA A 100 -8.27 -1.17 -10.00
N LEU A 101 -7.07 -1.76 -10.01
CA LEU A 101 -6.07 -1.59 -8.95
C LEU A 101 -5.06 -0.54 -9.39
N PHE A 102 -5.05 0.60 -8.70
CA PHE A 102 -4.08 1.68 -8.89
C PHE A 102 -2.95 1.48 -7.88
N ILE A 103 -1.76 1.23 -8.37
CA ILE A 103 -0.63 0.79 -7.55
C ILE A 103 0.47 1.84 -7.61
N TYR A 104 0.86 2.34 -6.45
CA TYR A 104 1.90 3.35 -6.23
C TYR A 104 3.03 2.75 -5.39
N PRO A 105 3.98 2.04 -6.02
CA PRO A 105 4.98 1.26 -5.28
C PRO A 105 6.07 2.11 -4.63
N MET A 106 6.23 3.38 -5.05
CA MET A 106 7.33 4.25 -4.64
C MET A 106 6.80 5.66 -4.38
N CYS A 107 6.23 5.86 -3.16
CA CYS A 107 5.64 7.15 -2.78
C CYS A 107 6.69 8.15 -2.25
N ASN A 108 7.87 7.69 -1.82
CA ASN A 108 8.98 8.51 -1.34
C ASN A 108 10.31 8.06 -1.97
N PRO A 109 10.56 8.43 -3.23
CA PRO A 109 11.75 7.95 -3.94
C PRO A 109 13.05 8.47 -3.33
N THR A 110 13.09 9.69 -2.81
CA THR A 110 14.28 10.27 -2.21
C THR A 110 14.63 9.61 -0.89
N GLY A 111 13.66 9.40 -0.01
CA GLY A 111 13.85 8.65 1.23
C GLY A 111 14.25 7.20 0.99
N PHE A 112 13.65 6.57 -0.03
CA PHE A 112 14.02 5.20 -0.40
C PHE A 112 15.50 5.09 -0.83
N GLU A 113 15.96 5.98 -1.71
CA GLU A 113 17.37 5.98 -2.14
C GLU A 113 18.33 6.16 -0.95
N ASP A 114 18.00 7.08 -0.05
CA ASP A 114 18.81 7.43 1.10
C ASP A 114 18.63 6.47 2.28
N ASN A 115 17.70 5.50 2.18
CA ASN A 115 17.32 4.56 3.24
C ASN A 115 16.90 5.28 4.52
N THR A 116 16.04 6.26 4.39
CA THR A 116 15.53 7.08 5.50
C THR A 116 14.02 7.08 5.50
N ARG A 117 13.42 7.18 6.69
CA ARG A 117 11.98 7.36 6.86
C ARG A 117 11.47 8.62 6.13
N HIS A 118 12.17 9.72 6.32
CA HIS A 118 11.84 11.03 5.77
C HIS A 118 12.23 11.14 4.30
N ASN A 119 11.63 12.08 3.60
CA ASN A 119 12.15 12.49 2.29
C ASN A 119 13.44 13.30 2.44
N ARG A 120 14.09 13.66 1.34
CA ARG A 120 15.35 14.41 1.36
C ARG A 120 15.23 15.82 1.91
N ALA A 121 14.02 16.38 1.98
CA ALA A 121 13.75 17.63 2.68
C ALA A 121 13.63 17.45 4.21
N GLY A 122 13.83 16.24 4.74
CA GLY A 122 13.77 15.93 6.17
C GLY A 122 12.34 15.81 6.73
N LEU A 123 11.33 15.64 5.87
CA LEU A 123 9.93 15.61 6.28
C LEU A 123 9.37 14.17 6.27
N ASP A 124 8.64 13.81 7.32
CA ASP A 124 7.79 12.62 7.33
C ASP A 124 6.57 12.88 6.43
N LEU A 125 6.59 12.32 5.21
CA LEU A 125 5.50 12.54 4.25
C LEU A 125 4.17 12.03 4.77
N ASN A 126 4.18 10.97 5.61
CA ASN A 126 2.96 10.39 6.19
C ASN A 126 2.43 11.21 7.39
N ARG A 127 2.85 12.48 7.51
CA ARG A 127 2.31 13.51 8.42
C ARG A 127 1.89 14.77 7.68
N GLN A 128 1.93 14.77 6.33
CA GLN A 128 1.75 15.95 5.51
C GLN A 128 0.43 15.99 4.73
N PHE A 129 -0.31 14.86 4.65
CA PHE A 129 -1.52 14.78 3.83
C PHE A 129 -2.65 15.67 4.37
N TRP A 130 -3.32 16.37 3.44
CA TRP A 130 -4.44 17.29 3.67
C TRP A 130 -4.09 18.47 4.59
N ARG A 131 -2.82 18.86 4.61
CA ARG A 131 -2.26 19.95 5.41
C ARG A 131 -1.66 21.07 4.57
N GLN A 132 -2.08 21.19 3.31
CA GLN A 132 -1.55 22.17 2.36
C GLN A 132 -0.03 22.04 2.19
N SER A 133 0.47 20.80 2.15
CA SER A 133 1.87 20.51 1.96
C SER A 133 2.37 21.03 0.61
N ASP A 134 3.58 21.55 0.57
CA ASP A 134 4.29 21.93 -0.64
C ASP A 134 5.14 20.79 -1.22
N GLN A 135 5.20 19.65 -0.52
CA GLN A 135 5.96 18.49 -0.95
C GLN A 135 5.39 17.90 -2.23
N PRO A 136 6.19 17.78 -3.31
CA PRO A 136 5.70 17.31 -4.60
C PRO A 136 5.11 15.92 -4.56
N GLU A 137 5.67 15.03 -3.73
CA GLU A 137 5.16 13.67 -3.51
C GLU A 137 3.74 13.71 -2.94
N VAL A 138 3.51 14.48 -1.89
CA VAL A 138 2.21 14.61 -1.22
C VAL A 138 1.18 15.21 -2.17
N ARG A 139 1.52 16.32 -2.83
CA ARG A 139 0.62 16.99 -3.78
C ARG A 139 0.19 16.07 -4.93
N PHE A 140 1.12 15.28 -5.45
CA PHE A 140 0.81 14.31 -6.49
C PHE A 140 -0.15 13.23 -5.95
N LEU A 141 0.16 12.63 -4.82
CA LEU A 141 -0.66 11.56 -4.24
C LEU A 141 -2.05 12.07 -3.83
N GLU A 142 -2.16 13.27 -3.26
CA GLU A 142 -3.45 13.92 -2.99
C GLU A 142 -4.26 14.13 -4.27
N SER A 143 -3.62 14.57 -5.36
CA SER A 143 -4.29 14.73 -6.65
C SER A 143 -4.78 13.39 -7.23
N GLU A 144 -4.01 12.32 -7.09
CA GLU A 144 -4.42 10.97 -7.50
C GLU A 144 -5.61 10.48 -6.66
N ILE A 145 -5.56 10.64 -5.34
CA ILE A 145 -6.68 10.27 -4.45
C ILE A 145 -7.96 11.04 -4.84
N TRP A 146 -7.82 12.33 -5.14
CA TRP A 146 -8.95 13.15 -5.61
C TRP A 146 -9.51 12.66 -6.94
N MET A 147 -8.64 12.52 -7.96
CA MET A 147 -9.05 12.19 -9.33
C MET A 147 -9.64 10.79 -9.47
N GLN A 148 -9.04 9.81 -8.78
CA GLN A 148 -9.45 8.42 -8.93
C GLN A 148 -10.70 8.08 -8.11
N SER A 149 -11.02 8.86 -7.07
CA SER A 149 -12.19 8.62 -6.20
C SER A 149 -12.28 7.15 -5.78
N PHE A 150 -11.26 6.66 -5.07
CA PHE A 150 -11.13 5.26 -4.68
C PHE A 150 -12.31 4.77 -3.83
N HIS A 151 -12.68 3.50 -4.00
CA HIS A 151 -13.61 2.79 -3.12
C HIS A 151 -12.88 2.17 -1.92
N GLY A 152 -11.57 2.01 -2.03
CA GLY A 152 -10.70 1.56 -0.95
C GLY A 152 -9.26 2.07 -1.12
N ILE A 153 -8.61 2.32 0.00
CA ILE A 153 -7.21 2.74 0.09
C ILE A 153 -6.49 1.75 1.00
N VAL A 154 -5.41 1.18 0.51
CA VAL A 154 -4.52 0.31 1.30
C VAL A 154 -3.12 0.90 1.25
N THR A 155 -2.51 1.13 2.43
CA THR A 155 -1.14 1.56 2.56
C THR A 155 -0.30 0.44 3.17
N LEU A 156 0.91 0.26 2.65
CA LEU A 156 1.81 -0.83 3.03
C LEU A 156 3.03 -0.26 3.73
N HIS A 157 3.21 -0.65 4.99
CA HIS A 157 4.24 -0.20 5.90
C HIS A 157 4.97 -1.34 6.59
N SER A 158 6.03 -1.01 7.31
CA SER A 158 6.69 -1.92 8.26
C SER A 158 7.13 -1.18 9.51
N ASP A 159 6.97 -1.82 10.67
CA ASP A 159 7.31 -1.29 11.99
C ASP A 159 8.53 -2.01 12.56
N ASP A 160 9.57 -1.25 12.89
CA ASP A 160 10.83 -1.76 13.47
C ASP A 160 10.73 -2.12 14.96
N THR A 161 9.64 -1.73 15.61
CA THR A 161 9.37 -2.00 17.03
C THR A 161 8.43 -3.18 17.25
N SER A 162 7.59 -3.50 16.28
CA SER A 162 6.61 -4.59 16.39
C SER A 162 7.24 -5.96 16.13
N HIS A 163 6.76 -6.96 16.88
CA HIS A 163 7.12 -8.37 16.67
C HIS A 163 6.07 -9.14 15.89
N GLY A 164 4.94 -8.52 15.54
CA GLY A 164 3.86 -9.14 14.81
C GLY A 164 3.15 -8.15 13.89
N MET A 165 2.46 -8.69 12.88
CA MET A 165 1.69 -7.91 11.92
C MET A 165 0.45 -7.29 12.59
N TYR A 166 0.13 -6.06 12.23
CA TYR A 166 -1.04 -5.33 12.68
C TYR A 166 -1.48 -4.33 11.61
N GLY A 167 -2.51 -3.54 11.91
CA GLY A 167 -2.88 -2.46 10.99
C GLY A 167 -3.82 -1.45 11.61
N PHE A 168 -3.84 -0.30 10.97
CA PHE A 168 -4.79 0.77 11.25
C PHE A 168 -5.98 0.66 10.32
N VAL A 169 -7.16 0.99 10.83
CA VAL A 169 -8.37 1.13 10.04
C VAL A 169 -9.01 2.47 10.32
N LYS A 170 -9.40 3.15 9.25
CA LYS A 170 -10.15 4.39 9.33
C LYS A 170 -11.37 4.29 8.43
N GLY A 171 -12.42 4.97 8.85
CA GLY A 171 -13.68 4.94 8.16
C GLY A 171 -14.72 4.13 8.93
N ASN A 172 -15.53 3.42 8.24
CA ASN A 172 -16.70 2.77 8.81
C ASN A 172 -16.44 1.28 9.19
N VAL A 173 -17.52 0.60 9.57
CA VAL A 173 -17.53 -0.82 9.93
C VAL A 173 -16.90 -1.71 8.84
N LEU A 174 -16.96 -1.27 7.57
CA LEU A 174 -16.40 -2.00 6.43
C LEU A 174 -14.89 -2.23 6.56
N SER A 175 -14.12 -1.20 6.96
CA SER A 175 -12.67 -1.33 7.16
C SER A 175 -12.35 -2.43 8.17
N ARG A 176 -13.09 -2.50 9.26
CA ARG A 176 -12.92 -3.54 10.29
C ARG A 176 -13.19 -4.95 9.73
N HIS A 177 -14.25 -5.13 8.95
CA HIS A 177 -14.61 -6.44 8.37
C HIS A 177 -13.60 -6.92 7.32
N LEU A 178 -12.78 -6.04 6.77
CA LEU A 178 -11.74 -6.41 5.81
C LEU A 178 -10.42 -6.75 6.50
N ILE A 179 -9.99 -5.95 7.50
CA ILE A 179 -8.66 -6.14 8.11
C ILE A 179 -8.58 -7.39 8.98
N GLN A 180 -9.66 -7.76 9.70
CA GLN A 180 -9.63 -8.94 10.58
C GLN A 180 -9.32 -10.24 9.80
N PRO A 181 -10.06 -10.59 8.71
CA PRO A 181 -9.72 -11.75 7.90
C PRO A 181 -8.36 -11.61 7.20
N ALA A 182 -7.97 -10.40 6.77
CA ALA A 182 -6.66 -10.17 6.17
C ALA A 182 -5.49 -10.48 7.14
N LEU A 183 -5.57 -10.02 8.39
CA LEU A 183 -4.58 -10.35 9.41
C LEU A 183 -4.60 -11.83 9.79
N LEU A 184 -5.76 -12.49 9.74
CA LEU A 184 -5.87 -13.93 9.98
C LEU A 184 -5.10 -14.73 8.91
N GLU A 185 -5.32 -14.43 7.64
CA GLU A 185 -4.62 -15.11 6.53
C GLU A 185 -3.13 -14.79 6.50
N ALA A 186 -2.74 -13.53 6.74
CA ALA A 186 -1.34 -13.14 6.90
C ALA A 186 -0.66 -13.87 8.06
N GLY A 187 -1.41 -14.24 9.09
CA GLY A 187 -0.96 -15.02 10.24
C GLY A 187 -0.32 -16.38 9.89
N ARG A 188 -0.54 -16.88 8.68
CA ARG A 188 0.13 -18.10 8.17
C ARG A 188 1.63 -17.89 7.91
N PHE A 189 2.06 -16.65 7.75
CA PHE A 189 3.42 -16.26 7.40
C PHE A 189 4.13 -15.48 8.51
N LEU A 190 3.40 -14.57 9.18
CA LEU A 190 3.89 -13.73 10.26
C LEU A 190 2.96 -13.81 11.47
N PRO A 191 3.48 -13.78 12.70
CA PRO A 191 2.62 -13.70 13.87
C PRO A 191 1.83 -12.39 13.83
N ARG A 192 0.60 -12.44 14.32
CA ARG A 192 -0.21 -11.26 14.56
C ARG A 192 0.22 -10.58 15.87
N ASN A 193 0.20 -9.28 15.92
CA ASN A 193 0.42 -8.53 17.16
C ASN A 193 -0.89 -8.53 17.99
N HIS A 194 -0.84 -9.12 19.17
CA HIS A 194 -2.00 -9.21 20.09
C HIS A 194 -1.88 -8.26 21.30
N GLY A 195 -0.97 -7.29 21.24
CA GLY A 195 -0.82 -6.28 22.28
C GLY A 195 -2.10 -5.44 22.44
N ALA A 196 -2.46 -5.12 23.68
CA ALA A 196 -3.56 -4.19 23.95
C ALA A 196 -3.22 -2.74 23.58
N ARG A 197 -1.91 -2.44 23.47
CA ARG A 197 -1.37 -1.18 22.93
C ARG A 197 -0.30 -1.51 21.90
N ILE A 198 -0.42 -0.88 20.72
CA ILE A 198 0.51 -1.04 19.60
C ILE A 198 0.76 0.37 19.05
N ASP A 199 2.03 0.71 18.81
CA ASP A 199 2.44 2.02 18.29
C ASP A 199 1.84 3.23 19.04
N GLY A 200 1.69 3.08 20.37
CA GLY A 200 1.12 4.13 21.24
C GLY A 200 -0.42 4.21 21.27
N PHE A 201 -1.14 3.46 20.47
CA PHE A 201 -2.59 3.40 20.39
C PHE A 201 -3.17 2.17 21.07
N ASP A 202 -4.42 2.28 21.55
CA ASP A 202 -5.18 1.12 21.98
C ASP A 202 -5.49 0.22 20.76
N ALA A 203 -5.30 -1.08 20.93
CA ALA A 203 -5.48 -2.05 19.85
C ALA A 203 -6.33 -3.24 20.32
N ASP A 204 -7.15 -3.74 19.40
CA ASP A 204 -7.90 -4.98 19.59
C ASP A 204 -7.41 -6.02 18.58
N SER A 205 -6.71 -7.02 19.10
CA SER A 205 -6.21 -8.13 18.26
C SER A 205 -5.48 -7.63 17.00
N GLY A 206 -4.52 -6.71 17.16
CA GLY A 206 -3.74 -6.17 16.06
C GLY A 206 -4.46 -5.15 15.18
N VAL A 207 -5.64 -4.69 15.56
CA VAL A 207 -6.37 -3.64 14.84
C VAL A 207 -6.44 -2.37 15.68
N ILE A 208 -6.03 -1.26 15.08
CA ILE A 208 -6.06 0.08 15.65
C ILE A 208 -7.14 0.88 14.92
N HIS A 209 -8.05 1.52 15.68
CA HIS A 209 -9.15 2.33 15.12
C HIS A 209 -8.88 3.84 15.17
N ASP A 210 -7.70 4.23 15.60
CA ASP A 210 -7.20 5.60 15.63
C ASP A 210 -6.06 5.76 14.61
N GLY A 211 -5.42 6.92 14.53
CA GLY A 211 -4.28 7.12 13.64
C GLY A 211 -3.64 8.48 13.81
N TYR A 212 -2.46 8.63 13.23
CA TYR A 212 -1.73 9.90 13.28
C TYR A 212 -2.35 10.94 12.35
N PRO A 213 -2.41 12.19 12.77
CA PRO A 213 -2.84 13.28 11.88
C PRO A 213 -1.90 13.43 10.68
N GLY A 214 -2.46 13.58 9.47
CA GLY A 214 -1.70 13.79 8.24
C GLY A 214 -1.15 12.50 7.61
N MET A 215 -1.66 11.32 8.01
CA MET A 215 -1.42 10.07 7.30
C MET A 215 -2.04 10.11 5.89
N LEU A 216 -1.50 9.29 4.99
CA LEU A 216 -2.10 9.04 3.69
C LEU A 216 -3.47 8.41 3.89
N GLN A 217 -4.50 9.11 3.47
CA GLN A 217 -5.91 8.74 3.62
C GLN A 217 -6.76 9.43 2.54
N SER A 218 -8.04 9.10 2.48
CA SER A 218 -9.00 9.80 1.62
C SER A 218 -9.19 11.26 2.05
N ILE A 219 -9.87 11.99 1.20
CA ILE A 219 -10.21 13.40 1.44
C ILE A 219 -11.04 13.50 2.73
N PRO A 220 -10.65 14.34 3.69
CA PRO A 220 -11.43 14.55 4.89
C PRO A 220 -12.85 15.09 4.60
N GLY A 221 -13.84 14.58 5.33
CA GLY A 221 -15.22 15.09 5.24
C GLY A 221 -16.06 14.52 4.10
N LEU A 222 -15.61 13.46 3.43
CA LEU A 222 -16.43 12.74 2.44
C LEU A 222 -17.67 12.14 3.11
N SER A 223 -18.85 12.29 2.49
CA SER A 223 -20.10 11.67 2.94
C SER A 223 -20.08 10.14 2.85
N HIS A 224 -19.34 9.62 1.87
CA HIS A 224 -19.14 8.19 1.65
C HIS A 224 -17.63 7.94 1.52
N PRO A 225 -16.90 7.84 2.64
CA PRO A 225 -15.47 7.58 2.59
C PRO A 225 -15.20 6.15 2.10
N PRO A 226 -14.09 5.93 1.39
CA PRO A 226 -13.63 4.59 1.09
C PRO A 226 -13.32 3.81 2.38
N PHE A 227 -13.17 2.49 2.29
CA PHE A 227 -12.45 1.80 3.35
C PHE A 227 -10.97 2.21 3.33
N GLU A 228 -10.36 2.33 4.49
CA GLU A 228 -8.96 2.69 4.63
C GLU A 228 -8.26 1.70 5.54
N ILE A 229 -7.21 1.08 5.05
CA ILE A 229 -6.41 0.10 5.77
C ILE A 229 -4.94 0.42 5.60
N THR A 230 -4.23 0.58 6.72
CA THR A 230 -2.77 0.58 6.77
C THR A 230 -2.31 -0.76 7.32
N LEU A 231 -1.52 -1.49 6.55
CA LEU A 231 -0.93 -2.76 6.97
C LEU A 231 0.51 -2.52 7.42
N GLU A 232 0.84 -3.05 8.60
CA GLU A 232 2.16 -2.96 9.22
C GLU A 232 2.76 -4.35 9.38
N THR A 233 3.85 -4.62 8.69
CA THR A 233 4.64 -5.84 8.90
C THR A 233 5.76 -5.59 9.90
N PRO A 234 6.18 -6.58 10.71
CA PRO A 234 7.35 -6.44 11.58
C PRO A 234 8.62 -6.35 10.73
N GLN A 235 9.26 -5.17 10.67
CA GLN A 235 10.38 -4.86 9.78
C GLN A 235 11.59 -5.80 10.00
N LYS A 236 11.78 -6.29 11.22
CA LYS A 236 12.87 -7.23 11.57
C LYS A 236 12.59 -8.68 11.17
N ALA A 237 11.39 -8.99 10.71
CA ALA A 237 11.07 -10.34 10.24
C ALA A 237 11.75 -10.64 8.89
N PRO A 238 11.97 -11.91 8.55
CA PRO A 238 12.52 -12.29 7.24
C PRO A 238 11.69 -11.69 6.09
N LEU A 239 12.34 -10.99 5.15
CA LEU A 239 11.70 -10.27 4.05
C LEU A 239 10.69 -11.13 3.28
N HIS A 240 11.03 -12.38 2.97
CA HIS A 240 10.13 -13.27 2.25
C HIS A 240 8.81 -13.52 3.01
N ARG A 241 8.84 -13.57 4.34
CA ARG A 241 7.63 -13.72 5.16
C ARG A 241 6.79 -12.45 5.17
N GLN A 242 7.42 -11.28 5.21
CA GLN A 242 6.73 -10.00 5.09
C GLN A 242 6.02 -9.89 3.73
N VAL A 243 6.72 -10.23 2.66
CA VAL A 243 6.16 -10.27 1.30
C VAL A 243 4.96 -11.23 1.23
N ASP A 244 5.10 -12.46 1.74
CA ASP A 244 4.04 -13.46 1.69
C ASP A 244 2.81 -13.05 2.51
N ALA A 245 3.02 -12.49 3.70
CA ALA A 245 1.96 -11.97 4.55
C ALA A 245 1.21 -10.80 3.90
N THR A 246 1.94 -9.86 3.29
CA THR A 246 1.36 -8.73 2.57
C THR A 246 0.52 -9.19 1.37
N VAL A 247 1.03 -10.14 0.59
CA VAL A 247 0.29 -10.72 -0.55
C VAL A 247 -1.00 -11.39 -0.08
N ALA A 248 -0.93 -12.21 0.97
CA ALA A 248 -2.12 -12.88 1.54
C ALA A 248 -3.15 -11.87 2.05
N ALA A 249 -2.70 -10.83 2.75
CA ALA A 249 -3.58 -9.77 3.23
C ALA A 249 -4.27 -9.02 2.09
N LEU A 250 -3.54 -8.60 1.05
CA LEU A 250 -4.10 -7.90 -0.11
C LEU A 250 -5.14 -8.76 -0.85
N GLN A 251 -4.84 -10.03 -1.09
CA GLN A 251 -5.79 -10.96 -1.73
C GLN A 251 -7.08 -11.09 -0.91
N THR A 252 -6.94 -11.24 0.40
CA THR A 252 -8.07 -11.38 1.31
C THR A 252 -8.93 -10.12 1.33
N ILE A 253 -8.32 -8.94 1.41
CA ILE A 253 -9.04 -7.65 1.35
C ILE A 253 -9.90 -7.58 0.08
N LEU A 254 -9.36 -7.93 -1.08
CA LEU A 254 -10.11 -7.88 -2.34
C LEU A 254 -11.27 -8.89 -2.35
N LEU A 255 -11.03 -10.13 -1.91
CA LEU A 255 -12.06 -11.18 -1.86
C LEU A 255 -13.19 -10.81 -0.90
N GLU A 256 -12.85 -10.36 0.31
CA GLU A 256 -13.83 -9.98 1.33
C GLU A 256 -14.63 -8.73 0.91
N TYR A 257 -13.97 -7.73 0.32
CA TYR A 257 -14.67 -6.53 -0.14
C TYR A 257 -15.70 -6.87 -1.23
N ARG A 258 -15.34 -7.71 -2.20
CA ARG A 258 -16.27 -8.16 -3.23
C ARG A 258 -17.44 -8.95 -2.63
N TYR A 259 -17.14 -9.84 -1.68
CA TYR A 259 -18.19 -10.60 -0.97
C TYR A 259 -19.17 -9.65 -0.27
N LEU A 260 -18.67 -8.68 0.48
CA LEU A 260 -19.50 -7.69 1.17
C LEU A 260 -20.36 -6.87 0.20
N GLN A 261 -19.80 -6.45 -0.93
CA GLN A 261 -20.55 -5.74 -1.97
C GLN A 261 -21.67 -6.61 -2.57
N ALA A 262 -21.39 -7.88 -2.84
CA ALA A 262 -22.40 -8.80 -3.36
C ALA A 262 -23.54 -9.05 -2.36
N VAL A 263 -23.22 -9.16 -1.06
CA VAL A 263 -24.23 -9.32 0.00
C VAL A 263 -25.06 -8.03 0.14
N ALA A 264 -24.43 -6.86 0.12
CA ALA A 264 -25.12 -5.59 0.25
C ALA A 264 -26.11 -5.31 -0.89
N GLN A 265 -25.85 -5.84 -2.08
CA GLN A 265 -26.79 -5.73 -3.23
C GLN A 265 -28.03 -6.62 -3.09
N ASN A 266 -28.01 -7.58 -2.18
CA ASN A 266 -29.11 -8.54 -1.96
C ASN A 266 -29.97 -8.18 -0.73
N ILE A 267 -29.72 -7.03 -0.08
CA ILE A 267 -30.52 -6.49 1.02
C ILE A 267 -31.32 -5.28 0.52
#